data_c9bc1be742cbd66d3282805475767757
#
_entry.id   c9bc1be742cbd66d3282805475767757
#
_cell.length_a   1.000
_cell.length_b   1.000
_cell.length_c   1.000
_cell.angle_alpha   90.00
_cell.angle_beta   90.00
_cell.angle_gamma   90.00
#
_symmetry.space_group_name_H-M   'P 1'
#
loop_
_entity.id
_entity.type
_entity.pdbx_description
1 polymer ?
#
loop_
_entity_poly.entity_id
_entity_poly.type
_entity_poly.pdbx_seq_one_letter_code
_entity_poly.pdbx_strand_id
1 'polypeptide(L)'
;MNLQEELKALKERIAELEELAKEEREFPKDGDIYWFINTAGGTNWVQWHDTEVDNKRLSFGNAFKTNVEAEFAVEKLKVEAELRKFSRPFENGKFNHYIFFYIDGDSVEVGYKTGCHSQGAIYFESEEKAQQAIESVGIDRIKKYIFGVED
;
A
#
# COMPACT_ATOMS: atom_id res chain seq x y z
N MET A 1 31.88 -36.18 -10.66
CA MET A 1 30.48 -36.02 -11.14
C MET A 1 30.53 -35.73 -12.64
N ASN A 2 29.75 -36.43 -13.42
CA ASN A 2 29.66 -36.18 -14.86
C ASN A 2 28.60 -35.15 -15.19
N LEU A 3 28.56 -34.66 -16.42
CA LEU A 3 27.64 -33.63 -16.88
C LEU A 3 26.17 -34.02 -16.74
N GLN A 4 25.85 -35.31 -16.89
CA GLN A 4 24.46 -35.79 -16.75
C GLN A 4 24.01 -35.74 -15.29
N GLU A 5 24.89 -36.09 -14.37
CA GLU A 5 24.60 -36.02 -12.94
C GLU A 5 24.45 -34.55 -12.47
N GLU A 6 25.30 -33.65 -12.95
CA GLU A 6 25.19 -32.23 -12.68
C GLU A 6 23.89 -31.66 -13.23
N LEU A 7 23.50 -32.02 -14.44
CA LEU A 7 22.26 -31.59 -15.06
C LEU A 7 21.05 -32.06 -14.27
N LYS A 8 21.05 -33.29 -13.80
CA LYS A 8 20.00 -33.85 -12.95
C LYS A 8 19.88 -33.08 -11.65
N ALA A 9 21.00 -32.81 -10.97
CA ALA A 9 21.04 -32.06 -9.72
C ALA A 9 20.49 -30.63 -9.90
N LEU A 10 20.82 -29.95 -10.99
CA LEU A 10 20.33 -28.63 -11.31
C LEU A 10 18.80 -28.63 -11.57
N LYS A 11 18.30 -29.61 -12.28
CA LYS A 11 16.86 -29.75 -12.53
C LYS A 11 16.09 -29.96 -11.23
N GLU A 12 16.60 -30.80 -10.33
CA GLU A 12 16.00 -31.04 -9.01
C GLU A 12 15.99 -29.75 -8.18
N ARG A 13 17.09 -28.99 -8.20
CA ARG A 13 17.18 -27.71 -7.48
C ARG A 13 16.21 -26.66 -8.04
N ILE A 14 16.08 -26.59 -9.35
CA ILE A 14 15.12 -25.69 -10.00
C ILE A 14 13.69 -26.04 -9.56
N ALA A 15 13.33 -27.32 -9.55
CA ALA A 15 12.00 -27.77 -9.10
C ALA A 15 11.73 -27.40 -7.64
N GLU A 16 12.70 -27.58 -6.75
CA GLU A 16 12.61 -27.15 -5.34
C GLU A 16 12.37 -25.63 -5.21
N LEU A 17 13.13 -24.84 -5.96
CA LEU A 17 13.01 -23.38 -5.93
C LEU A 17 11.67 -22.90 -6.49
N GLU A 18 11.16 -23.56 -7.53
CA GLU A 18 9.84 -23.24 -8.09
C GLU A 18 8.72 -23.51 -7.06
N GLU A 19 8.80 -24.63 -6.33
CA GLU A 19 7.82 -24.94 -5.26
C GLU A 19 7.90 -23.91 -4.13
N LEU A 20 9.11 -23.53 -3.69
CA LEU A 20 9.29 -22.51 -2.66
C LEU A 20 8.74 -21.16 -3.11
N ALA A 21 8.99 -20.77 -4.37
CA ALA A 21 8.49 -19.53 -4.94
C ALA A 21 6.96 -19.52 -5.03
N LYS A 22 6.37 -20.68 -5.33
CA LYS A 22 4.92 -20.86 -5.37
C LYS A 22 4.31 -20.70 -3.97
N GLU A 23 4.91 -21.34 -2.95
CA GLU A 23 4.48 -21.21 -1.56
C GLU A 23 4.52 -19.75 -1.08
N GLU A 24 5.54 -19.00 -1.45
CA GLU A 24 5.62 -17.57 -1.13
C GLU A 24 4.51 -16.74 -1.80
N ARG A 25 4.06 -17.14 -2.99
CA ARG A 25 3.02 -16.44 -3.76
C ARG A 25 1.60 -16.80 -3.32
N GLU A 26 1.40 -17.94 -2.70
CA GLU A 26 0.07 -18.46 -2.33
C GLU A 26 -0.35 -18.09 -0.90
N PHE A 27 -0.02 -16.90 -0.48
CA PHE A 27 -0.51 -16.39 0.79
C PHE A 27 -1.88 -15.69 0.61
N PRO A 28 -2.85 -15.91 1.51
CA PRO A 28 -2.81 -16.92 2.58
C PRO A 28 -3.26 -18.29 2.11
N LYS A 29 -2.75 -19.33 2.76
CA LYS A 29 -3.19 -20.72 2.55
C LYS A 29 -3.66 -21.30 3.88
N ASP A 30 -4.34 -22.46 3.84
CA ASP A 30 -4.96 -23.07 5.02
C ASP A 30 -3.98 -23.21 6.19
N GLY A 31 -4.40 -22.71 7.35
CA GLY A 31 -3.61 -22.71 8.57
C GLY A 31 -2.69 -21.51 8.75
N ASP A 32 -2.47 -20.69 7.73
CA ASP A 32 -1.64 -19.49 7.85
C ASP A 32 -2.31 -18.47 8.77
N ILE A 33 -1.50 -17.81 9.59
CA ILE A 33 -1.94 -16.66 10.36
C ILE A 33 -1.86 -15.43 9.46
N TYR A 34 -2.94 -14.65 9.43
CA TYR A 34 -2.91 -13.35 8.78
C TYR A 34 -3.46 -12.28 9.73
N TRP A 35 -3.03 -11.05 9.49
CA TRP A 35 -3.47 -9.88 10.23
C TRP A 35 -4.49 -9.10 9.42
N PHE A 36 -5.44 -8.48 10.08
CA PHE A 36 -6.46 -7.68 9.42
C PHE A 36 -6.81 -6.45 10.25
N ILE A 37 -7.36 -5.45 9.57
CA ILE A 37 -7.86 -4.22 10.20
C ILE A 37 -9.29 -4.49 10.64
N ASN A 38 -9.57 -4.26 11.93
CA ASN A 38 -10.91 -4.44 12.49
C ASN A 38 -11.78 -3.19 12.32
N THR A 39 -13.03 -3.27 12.70
CA THR A 39 -14.01 -2.19 12.55
C THR A 39 -13.72 -0.94 13.39
N ALA A 40 -12.87 -1.06 14.40
CA ALA A 40 -12.47 0.04 15.27
C ALA A 40 -11.15 0.70 14.83
N GLY A 41 -10.55 0.23 13.75
CA GLY A 41 -9.28 0.76 13.24
C GLY A 41 -8.04 0.18 13.90
N GLY A 42 -8.18 -0.85 14.71
CA GLY A 42 -7.08 -1.63 15.24
C GLY A 42 -6.76 -2.83 14.36
N THR A 43 -5.78 -3.64 14.78
CA THR A 43 -5.39 -4.85 14.06
C THR A 43 -5.58 -6.08 14.92
N ASN A 44 -5.99 -7.18 14.30
CA ASN A 44 -6.13 -8.50 14.91
C ASN A 44 -5.58 -9.55 13.98
N TRP A 45 -5.28 -10.74 14.50
CA TRP A 45 -4.85 -11.87 13.71
C TRP A 45 -5.85 -13.02 13.81
N VAL A 46 -5.85 -13.86 12.77
CA VAL A 46 -6.68 -15.06 12.71
C VAL A 46 -6.01 -16.08 11.78
N GLN A 47 -6.36 -17.35 11.93
CA GLN A 47 -5.93 -18.38 11.00
C GLN A 47 -6.85 -18.43 9.78
N TRP A 48 -6.24 -18.58 8.61
CA TRP A 48 -6.96 -18.78 7.37
C TRP A 48 -7.54 -20.19 7.29
N HIS A 49 -8.84 -20.30 7.07
CA HIS A 49 -9.55 -21.55 6.87
C HIS A 49 -10.47 -21.52 5.66
N ASP A 50 -10.19 -20.64 4.70
CA ASP A 50 -10.96 -20.47 3.47
C ASP A 50 -12.46 -20.20 3.72
N THR A 51 -12.75 -19.48 4.80
CA THR A 51 -14.11 -19.06 5.14
C THR A 51 -14.57 -17.92 4.25
N GLU A 52 -15.88 -17.66 4.23
CA GLU A 52 -16.42 -16.50 3.51
C GLU A 52 -15.80 -15.17 4.02
N VAL A 53 -15.62 -15.06 5.34
CA VAL A 53 -15.01 -13.88 5.95
C VAL A 53 -13.55 -13.72 5.53
N ASP A 54 -12.78 -14.80 5.54
CA ASP A 54 -11.39 -14.80 5.08
C ASP A 54 -11.28 -14.30 3.64
N ASN A 55 -12.10 -14.87 2.77
CA ASN A 55 -12.10 -14.50 1.35
C ASN A 55 -12.55 -13.06 1.11
N LYS A 56 -13.53 -12.57 1.87
CA LYS A 56 -13.96 -11.18 1.80
C LYS A 56 -12.85 -10.22 2.22
N ARG A 57 -12.16 -10.50 3.32
CA ARG A 57 -11.02 -9.68 3.76
C ARG A 57 -9.94 -9.62 2.71
N LEU A 58 -9.56 -10.77 2.16
CA LEU A 58 -8.55 -10.83 1.10
C LEU A 58 -8.96 -10.03 -0.13
N SER A 59 -10.23 -10.10 -0.52
CA SER A 59 -10.74 -9.49 -1.75
C SER A 59 -10.60 -7.96 -1.79
N PHE A 60 -10.58 -7.29 -0.64
CA PHE A 60 -10.38 -5.84 -0.60
C PHE A 60 -9.05 -5.43 0.05
N GLY A 61 -8.11 -6.37 0.13
CA GLY A 61 -6.76 -6.07 0.60
C GLY A 61 -6.58 -6.01 2.11
N ASN A 62 -7.50 -6.62 2.88
CA ASN A 62 -7.44 -6.62 4.35
C ASN A 62 -6.94 -7.96 4.90
N ALA A 63 -5.86 -8.46 4.33
CA ALA A 63 -5.17 -9.65 4.80
C ALA A 63 -3.65 -9.41 4.64
N PHE A 64 -2.95 -9.35 5.74
CA PHE A 64 -1.53 -8.98 5.80
C PHE A 64 -0.73 -10.12 6.43
N LYS A 65 0.48 -10.33 5.95
CA LYS A 65 1.37 -11.37 6.50
C LYS A 65 1.84 -11.04 7.91
N THR A 66 2.02 -9.76 8.20
CA THR A 66 2.57 -9.30 9.49
C THR A 66 1.72 -8.20 10.10
N ASN A 67 1.81 -8.05 11.42
CA ASN A 67 1.16 -6.95 12.12
C ASN A 67 1.72 -5.58 11.68
N VAL A 68 3.01 -5.51 11.41
CA VAL A 68 3.66 -4.26 10.94
C VAL A 68 3.02 -3.78 9.65
N GLU A 69 2.79 -4.68 8.69
CA GLU A 69 2.13 -4.35 7.42
C GLU A 69 0.68 -3.88 7.65
N ALA A 70 -0.05 -4.55 8.53
CA ALA A 70 -1.42 -4.17 8.86
C ALA A 70 -1.49 -2.80 9.56
N GLU A 71 -0.61 -2.54 10.51
CA GLU A 71 -0.51 -1.24 11.21
C GLU A 71 -0.13 -0.11 10.24
N PHE A 72 0.79 -0.37 9.31
CA PHE A 72 1.15 0.59 8.27
C PHE A 72 -0.08 0.95 7.42
N ALA A 73 -0.87 -0.04 7.03
CA ALA A 73 -2.09 0.18 6.25
C ALA A 73 -3.11 1.02 7.02
N VAL A 74 -3.26 0.81 8.33
CA VAL A 74 -4.13 1.64 9.19
C VAL A 74 -3.66 3.08 9.20
N GLU A 75 -2.37 3.33 9.42
CA GLU A 75 -1.82 4.69 9.45
C GLU A 75 -1.96 5.40 8.10
N LYS A 76 -1.75 4.66 7.01
CA LYS A 76 -1.98 5.19 5.66
C LYS A 76 -3.43 5.63 5.45
N LEU A 77 -4.40 4.81 5.88
CA LEU A 77 -5.82 5.16 5.80
C LEU A 77 -6.14 6.41 6.63
N LYS A 78 -5.55 6.55 7.81
CA LYS A 78 -5.71 7.75 8.66
C LYS A 78 -5.16 9.00 7.97
N VAL A 79 -3.96 8.92 7.40
CA VAL A 79 -3.34 10.03 6.67
C VAL A 79 -4.20 10.44 5.48
N GLU A 80 -4.65 9.47 4.69
CA GLU A 80 -5.54 9.75 3.55
C GLU A 80 -6.85 10.41 4.00
N ALA A 81 -7.45 9.93 5.08
CA ALA A 81 -8.68 10.50 5.64
C ALA A 81 -8.49 11.94 6.11
N GLU A 82 -7.36 12.23 6.77
CA GLU A 82 -7.03 13.60 7.22
C GLU A 82 -6.80 14.53 6.03
N LEU A 83 -6.09 14.08 5.00
CA LEU A 83 -5.88 14.86 3.77
C LEU A 83 -7.22 15.16 3.07
N ARG A 84 -8.13 14.18 3.01
CA ARG A 84 -9.43 14.35 2.36
C ARG A 84 -10.32 15.38 3.03
N LYS A 85 -10.12 15.70 4.30
CA LYS A 85 -10.86 16.79 4.97
C LYS A 85 -10.66 18.15 4.31
N PHE A 86 -9.54 18.34 3.63
CA PHE A 86 -9.21 19.58 2.91
C PHE A 86 -9.45 19.50 1.41
N SER A 87 -9.86 18.33 0.92
CA SER A 87 -9.94 18.02 -0.51
C SER A 87 -11.29 18.35 -1.13
N ARG A 88 -11.31 18.37 -2.45
CA ARG A 88 -12.52 18.34 -3.25
C ARG A 88 -12.36 17.34 -4.40
N PRO A 89 -13.46 16.88 -5.02
CA PRO A 89 -13.36 16.04 -6.22
C PRO A 89 -12.65 16.77 -7.36
N PHE A 90 -12.03 16.00 -8.25
CA PHE A 90 -11.47 16.54 -9.49
C PHE A 90 -12.56 17.26 -10.30
N GLU A 91 -12.26 18.47 -10.80
CA GLU A 91 -13.14 19.24 -11.66
C GLU A 91 -12.44 19.50 -12.99
N ASN A 92 -13.06 19.03 -14.08
CA ASN A 92 -12.51 19.23 -15.42
C ASN A 92 -12.44 20.74 -15.76
N GLY A 93 -11.28 21.16 -16.27
CA GLY A 93 -11.06 22.55 -16.65
C GLY A 93 -10.72 23.49 -15.51
N LYS A 94 -10.68 23.01 -14.29
CA LYS A 94 -10.25 23.78 -13.11
C LYS A 94 -8.81 23.40 -12.74
N PHE A 95 -8.18 24.26 -11.93
CA PHE A 95 -6.89 23.93 -11.34
C PHE A 95 -7.10 22.96 -10.20
N ASN A 96 -6.70 21.72 -10.40
CA ASN A 96 -6.79 20.65 -9.40
C ASN A 96 -5.41 20.46 -8.77
N HIS A 97 -5.25 20.97 -7.56
CA HIS A 97 -3.98 20.90 -6.86
C HIS A 97 -3.81 19.53 -6.23
N TYR A 98 -2.60 19.01 -6.21
CA TYR A 98 -2.27 17.71 -5.63
C TYR A 98 -0.90 17.75 -4.98
N ILE A 99 -0.66 16.79 -4.09
CA ILE A 99 0.60 16.66 -3.36
C ILE A 99 1.44 15.60 -4.07
N PHE A 100 2.72 15.88 -4.30
CA PHE A 100 3.67 14.93 -4.85
C PHE A 100 4.99 14.96 -4.09
N PHE A 101 5.77 13.90 -4.24
CA PHE A 101 7.08 13.79 -3.64
C PHE A 101 8.15 13.97 -4.73
N TYR A 102 9.00 14.98 -4.53
CA TYR A 102 10.12 15.27 -5.43
C TYR A 102 11.35 14.52 -4.91
N ILE A 103 11.73 13.45 -5.61
CA ILE A 103 12.77 12.51 -5.14
C ILE A 103 14.12 13.20 -4.99
N ASP A 104 14.57 13.93 -6.02
CA ASP A 104 15.88 14.59 -6.02
C ASP A 104 16.01 15.66 -4.93
N GLY A 105 14.92 16.35 -4.62
CA GLY A 105 14.88 17.37 -3.57
C GLY A 105 14.48 16.84 -2.19
N ASP A 106 14.11 15.57 -2.07
CA ASP A 106 13.58 14.95 -0.85
C ASP A 106 12.49 15.83 -0.20
N SER A 107 11.54 16.30 -1.00
CA SER A 107 10.54 17.24 -0.54
C SER A 107 9.13 16.90 -0.99
N VAL A 108 8.17 17.25 -0.12
CA VAL A 108 6.73 17.20 -0.42
C VAL A 108 6.34 18.53 -1.05
N GLU A 109 5.82 18.47 -2.27
CA GLU A 109 5.50 19.63 -3.08
C GLU A 109 4.04 19.61 -3.51
N VAL A 110 3.54 20.78 -3.94
CA VAL A 110 2.19 20.94 -4.48
C VAL A 110 2.26 21.27 -5.97
N GLY A 111 1.55 20.51 -6.79
CA GLY A 111 1.38 20.77 -8.22
C GLY A 111 -0.08 20.99 -8.57
N TYR A 112 -0.38 21.21 -9.85
CA TYR A 112 -1.75 21.31 -10.34
C TYR A 112 -1.92 20.66 -11.71
N LYS A 113 -3.15 20.23 -11.98
CA LYS A 113 -3.57 19.65 -13.27
C LYS A 113 -4.94 20.19 -13.65
N THR A 114 -5.15 20.42 -14.94
CA THR A 114 -6.43 20.89 -15.47
C THR A 114 -7.14 19.86 -16.32
N GLY A 115 -6.41 19.09 -17.11
CA GLY A 115 -6.97 18.16 -18.10
C GLY A 115 -6.61 16.68 -17.87
N CYS A 116 -6.07 16.35 -16.71
CA CYS A 116 -5.59 15.00 -16.43
C CYS A 116 -5.98 14.59 -15.02
N HIS A 117 -6.73 13.50 -14.90
CA HIS A 117 -7.15 12.94 -13.63
C HIS A 117 -6.32 11.68 -13.34
N SER A 118 -5.48 11.71 -12.31
CA SER A 118 -4.63 10.58 -11.93
C SER A 118 -5.37 9.62 -11.00
N GLN A 119 -5.10 8.33 -11.15
CA GLN A 119 -5.69 7.30 -10.30
C GLN A 119 -5.28 7.50 -8.84
N GLY A 120 -6.27 7.45 -7.94
CA GLY A 120 -6.02 7.49 -6.49
C GLY A 120 -5.56 8.84 -5.95
N ALA A 121 -5.46 9.86 -6.79
CA ALA A 121 -5.00 11.18 -6.34
C ALA A 121 -6.09 11.91 -5.53
N ILE A 122 -5.64 12.63 -4.51
CA ILE A 122 -6.48 13.52 -3.71
C ILE A 122 -6.24 14.93 -4.24
N TYR A 123 -7.33 15.65 -4.57
CA TYR A 123 -7.24 16.98 -5.14
C TYR A 123 -7.75 18.06 -4.19
N PHE A 124 -7.17 19.24 -4.32
CA PHE A 124 -7.46 20.40 -3.48
C PHE A 124 -7.89 21.57 -4.37
N GLU A 125 -8.73 22.43 -3.83
CA GLU A 125 -9.25 23.62 -4.51
C GLU A 125 -8.15 24.62 -4.87
N SER A 126 -7.12 24.72 -4.00
CA SER A 126 -6.06 25.70 -4.12
C SER A 126 -4.76 25.17 -3.55
N GLU A 127 -3.65 25.85 -3.88
CA GLU A 127 -2.35 25.57 -3.27
C GLU A 127 -2.41 25.78 -1.75
N GLU A 128 -3.10 26.83 -1.29
CA GLU A 128 -3.27 27.11 0.13
C GLU A 128 -3.97 25.99 0.87
N LYS A 129 -5.01 25.40 0.29
CA LYS A 129 -5.71 24.25 0.87
C LYS A 129 -4.81 23.02 0.95
N ALA A 130 -4.03 22.78 -0.09
CA ALA A 130 -3.06 21.67 -0.09
C ALA A 130 -1.98 21.87 0.97
N GLN A 131 -1.47 23.10 1.11
CA GLN A 131 -0.48 23.43 2.15
C GLN A 131 -1.07 23.29 3.56
N GLN A 132 -2.30 23.72 3.78
CA GLN A 132 -2.99 23.53 5.05
C GLN A 132 -3.12 22.03 5.41
N ALA A 133 -3.43 21.20 4.41
CA ALA A 133 -3.50 19.75 4.59
C ALA A 133 -2.13 19.18 4.99
N ILE A 134 -1.07 19.59 4.32
CA ILE A 134 0.31 19.16 4.63
C ILE A 134 0.67 19.54 6.06
N GLU A 135 0.39 20.77 6.47
CA GLU A 135 0.70 21.25 7.83
C GLU A 135 -0.11 20.50 8.88
N SER A 136 -1.39 20.25 8.62
CA SER A 136 -2.28 19.54 9.56
C SER A 136 -1.85 18.09 9.76
N VAL A 137 -1.49 17.39 8.70
CA VAL A 137 -1.10 15.98 8.74
C VAL A 137 0.35 15.80 9.19
N GLY A 138 1.24 16.63 8.69
CA GLY A 138 2.67 16.56 8.92
C GLY A 138 3.43 15.92 7.76
N ILE A 139 4.52 16.56 7.36
CA ILE A 139 5.35 16.13 6.22
C ILE A 139 5.87 14.71 6.41
N ASP A 140 6.36 14.37 7.60
CA ASP A 140 6.96 13.04 7.86
C ASP A 140 5.93 11.91 7.71
N ARG A 141 4.70 12.12 8.16
CA ARG A 141 3.62 11.15 8.00
C ARG A 141 3.24 11.00 6.53
N ILE A 142 3.17 12.10 5.78
CA ILE A 142 2.88 12.07 4.35
C ILE A 142 3.98 11.32 3.60
N LYS A 143 5.24 11.63 3.86
CA LYS A 143 6.38 10.95 3.24
C LYS A 143 6.34 9.45 3.49
N LYS A 144 6.13 9.06 4.72
CA LYS A 144 6.16 7.64 5.13
C LYS A 144 4.96 6.86 4.57
N TYR A 145 3.75 7.34 4.81
CA TYR A 145 2.53 6.55 4.55
C TYR A 145 1.94 6.75 3.16
N ILE A 146 2.13 7.92 2.55
CA ILE A 146 1.63 8.17 1.18
C ILE A 146 2.68 7.81 0.14
N PHE A 147 3.95 8.19 0.37
CA PHE A 147 5.01 8.01 -0.62
C PHE A 147 5.98 6.87 -0.31
N GLY A 148 5.82 6.20 0.84
CA GLY A 148 6.65 5.07 1.19
C GLY A 148 8.12 5.42 1.44
N VAL A 149 8.41 6.66 1.82
CA VAL A 149 9.77 7.14 2.07
C VAL A 149 10.13 6.90 3.53
N GLU A 150 11.21 6.17 3.74
CA GLU A 150 11.79 5.96 5.08
C GLU A 150 13.05 6.81 5.22
N ASP A 151 13.22 7.38 6.41
CA ASP A 151 14.42 8.15 6.77
C ASP A 151 15.60 7.24 7.14
#